data_8a15e8335ab08379fb35705808d5fd02
#
_entry.id   8a15e8335ab08379fb35705808d5fd02
#
_cell.length_a   1.000
_cell.length_b   1.000
_cell.length_c   1.000
_cell.angle_alpha   90.00
_cell.angle_beta   90.00
_cell.angle_gamma   90.00
#
_symmetry.space_group_name_H-M   'P 1'
#
loop_
_entity.id
_entity.type
_entity.pdbx_description
1 polymer ?
#
loop_
_entity_poly.entity_id
_entity_poly.type
_entity_poly.pdbx_seq_one_letter_code
_entity_poly.pdbx_strand_id
1 'polypeptide(L)'
;MKKIVVIDGQGGRMGKTVIEQLLKRFPNLSIYGIGTNSIATSALLKAGAAYGATGENPVIVNSSDADIIIGPIGIVIANSLLGEITASMAAA
;
A
#
# COMPACT_ATOMS: atom_id res chain seq x y z
N MET A 1 7.78 -14.91 -4.56
CA MET A 1 8.03 -13.64 -3.86
C MET A 1 6.71 -13.09 -3.34
N LYS A 2 6.71 -12.56 -2.14
CA LYS A 2 5.49 -12.01 -1.56
C LYS A 2 5.18 -10.65 -2.14
N LYS A 3 3.91 -10.41 -2.42
CA LYS A 3 3.43 -9.12 -2.87
C LYS A 3 2.95 -8.31 -1.67
N ILE A 4 3.52 -7.13 -1.50
CA ILE A 4 3.16 -6.21 -0.43
C ILE A 4 2.53 -4.97 -1.04
N VAL A 5 1.35 -4.63 -0.57
CA VAL A 5 0.64 -3.42 -0.98
C VAL A 5 0.60 -2.46 0.20
N VAL A 6 1.08 -1.24 -0.02
CA VAL A 6 1.03 -0.17 0.98
C VAL A 6 0.06 0.90 0.48
N ILE A 7 -0.95 1.17 1.27
CA ILE A 7 -2.02 2.11 0.93
C ILE A 7 -1.93 3.30 1.88
N ASP A 8 -1.90 4.50 1.35
CA ASP A 8 -1.89 5.69 2.18
C ASP A 8 -2.68 6.83 1.53
N GLY A 9 -3.07 7.78 2.37
CA GLY A 9 -3.81 8.95 1.96
C GLY A 9 -3.07 10.23 2.30
N GLN A 10 -3.73 11.37 2.09
CA GLN A 10 -3.19 12.69 2.38
C GLN A 10 -1.80 12.89 1.76
N GLY A 11 -0.77 13.10 2.56
CA GLY A 11 0.59 13.33 2.06
C GLY A 11 1.45 12.07 1.89
N GLY A 12 0.94 10.91 2.24
CA GLY A 12 1.68 9.65 2.11
C GLY A 12 2.76 9.43 3.16
N ARG A 13 2.74 10.18 4.24
CA ARG A 13 3.82 10.15 5.26
C ARG A 13 3.98 8.80 5.93
N MET A 14 2.87 8.19 6.34
CA MET A 14 2.93 6.92 7.05
C MET A 14 3.39 5.81 6.11
N GLY A 15 2.83 5.78 4.90
CA GLY A 15 3.23 4.80 3.90
C GLY A 15 4.70 4.94 3.52
N LYS A 16 5.18 6.18 3.38
CA LYS A 16 6.59 6.45 3.11
C LYS A 16 7.48 5.81 4.18
N THR A 17 7.16 6.05 5.45
CA THR A 17 7.95 5.51 6.56
C THR A 17 7.93 3.99 6.56
N VAL A 18 6.76 3.40 6.33
CA VAL A 18 6.62 1.94 6.26
C VAL A 18 7.48 1.36 5.15
N ILE A 19 7.41 1.95 3.95
CA ILE A 19 8.19 1.47 2.80
C ILE A 19 9.69 1.57 3.07
N GLU A 20 10.13 2.70 3.60
CA GLU A 20 11.55 2.90 3.93
C GLU A 20 12.05 1.87 4.93
N GLN A 21 11.27 1.59 5.97
CA GLN A 21 11.64 0.60 6.98
C GLN A 21 11.65 -0.83 6.42
N LEU A 22 10.67 -1.16 5.59
CA LEU A 22 10.61 -2.48 4.97
C LEU A 22 11.80 -2.72 4.04
N LEU A 23 12.13 -1.74 3.20
CA LEU A 23 13.23 -1.87 2.26
C LEU A 23 14.59 -1.85 2.95
N LYS A 24 14.68 -1.21 4.11
CA LYS A 24 15.91 -1.23 4.91
C LYS A 24 16.21 -2.64 5.40
N ARG A 25 15.18 -3.39 5.79
CA ARG A 25 15.33 -4.77 6.28
C ARG A 25 15.32 -5.80 5.16
N PHE A 26 14.53 -5.56 4.13
CA PHE A 26 14.31 -6.50 3.03
C PHE A 26 14.44 -5.75 1.69
N PRO A 27 15.68 -5.45 1.27
CA PRO A 27 15.89 -4.56 0.11
C PRO A 27 15.39 -5.12 -1.22
N ASN A 28 15.08 -6.41 -1.29
CA ASN A 28 14.62 -7.02 -2.53
C ASN A 28 13.09 -7.15 -2.63
N LEU A 29 12.36 -6.57 -1.69
CA LEU A 29 10.89 -6.60 -1.75
C LEU A 29 10.37 -5.76 -2.89
N SER A 30 9.35 -6.26 -3.58
CA SER A 30 8.55 -5.48 -4.51
C SER A 30 7.33 -4.93 -3.79
N ILE A 31 7.28 -3.62 -3.61
CA ILE A 31 6.20 -2.96 -2.89
C ILE A 31 5.35 -2.17 -3.89
N TYR A 32 4.03 -2.36 -3.80
CA TYR A 32 3.07 -1.61 -4.59
C TYR A 32 2.51 -0.50 -3.71
N GLY A 33 2.79 0.75 -4.06
CA GLY A 33 2.31 1.90 -3.31
C GLY A 33 1.04 2.46 -3.95
N ILE A 34 -0.03 2.53 -3.19
CA ILE A 34 -1.31 3.05 -3.68
C ILE A 34 -1.71 4.23 -2.82
N GLY A 35 -1.75 5.42 -3.43
CA GLY A 35 -2.19 6.63 -2.76
C GLY A 35 -3.64 6.93 -3.09
N THR A 36 -4.35 7.53 -2.16
CA THR A 36 -5.71 8.02 -2.42
C THR A 36 -5.69 9.31 -3.23
N ASN A 37 -4.53 9.93 -3.36
CA ASN A 37 -4.31 11.09 -4.22
C ASN A 37 -2.90 11.03 -4.80
N SER A 38 -2.63 11.88 -5.79
CA SER A 38 -1.35 11.85 -6.51
C SER A 38 -0.16 12.24 -5.64
N ILE A 39 -0.35 13.08 -4.64
CA ILE A 39 0.72 13.50 -3.73
C ILE A 39 1.16 12.31 -2.89
N ALA A 40 0.21 11.57 -2.35
CA ALA A 40 0.50 10.35 -1.58
C ALA A 40 1.21 9.31 -2.45
N THR A 41 0.71 9.05 -3.65
CA THR A 41 1.33 8.11 -4.58
C THR A 41 2.77 8.50 -4.88
N SER A 42 3.01 9.78 -5.14
CA SER A 42 4.35 10.29 -5.42
C SER A 42 5.30 10.05 -4.23
N ALA A 43 4.83 10.28 -3.01
CA ALA A 43 5.62 10.04 -1.81
C ALA A 43 5.99 8.57 -1.66
N LEU A 44 5.05 7.66 -1.94
CA LEU A 44 5.29 6.23 -1.86
C LEU A 44 6.33 5.77 -2.89
N LEU A 45 6.25 6.30 -4.11
CA LEU A 45 7.24 6.00 -5.13
C LEU A 45 8.64 6.51 -4.75
N LYS A 46 8.72 7.71 -4.21
CA LYS A 46 9.99 8.27 -3.75
C LYS A 46 10.59 7.49 -2.60
N ALA A 47 9.76 6.88 -1.78
CA ALA A 47 10.22 6.04 -0.67
C ALA A 47 10.80 4.71 -1.15
N GLY A 48 10.54 4.32 -2.39
CA GLY A 48 11.11 3.11 -2.97
C GLY A 48 10.09 2.09 -3.44
N ALA A 49 8.79 2.43 -3.48
CA ALA A 49 7.81 1.51 -4.05
C ALA A 49 8.15 1.23 -5.52
N ALA A 50 8.10 -0.04 -5.90
CA ALA A 50 8.40 -0.45 -7.26
C ALA A 50 7.30 -0.01 -8.24
N TYR A 51 6.07 0.07 -7.75
CA TYR A 51 4.90 0.47 -8.55
C TYR A 51 4.06 1.43 -7.74
N GLY A 52 3.43 2.38 -8.43
CA GLY A 52 2.53 3.34 -7.79
C GLY A 52 1.27 3.52 -8.61
N ALA A 53 0.15 3.68 -7.92
CA ALA A 53 -1.13 3.98 -8.55
C ALA A 53 -1.99 4.80 -7.59
N THR A 54 -2.97 5.52 -8.15
CA THR A 54 -3.80 6.43 -7.37
C THR A 54 -5.27 6.03 -7.48
N GLY A 55 -5.95 5.99 -6.35
CA GLY A 55 -7.39 5.79 -6.29
C GLY A 55 -7.82 4.46 -5.69
N GLU A 56 -9.13 4.23 -5.63
CA GLU A 56 -9.71 3.04 -5.02
C GLU A 56 -9.61 1.81 -5.92
N ASN A 57 -9.81 1.99 -7.22
CA ASN A 57 -9.78 0.86 -8.15
C ASN A 57 -8.42 0.14 -8.16
N PRO A 58 -7.28 0.84 -8.16
CA PRO A 58 -5.98 0.17 -7.99
C PRO A 58 -5.86 -0.61 -6.69
N VAL A 59 -6.50 -0.14 -5.60
CA VAL A 59 -6.51 -0.89 -4.34
C VAL A 59 -7.19 -2.23 -4.54
N ILE A 60 -8.37 -2.24 -5.15
CA ILE A 60 -9.13 -3.48 -5.39
C ILE A 60 -8.33 -4.44 -6.28
N VAL A 61 -7.83 -3.96 -7.40
CA VAL A 61 -7.11 -4.77 -8.37
C VAL A 61 -5.82 -5.34 -7.78
N ASN A 62 -5.04 -4.51 -7.12
CA ASN A 62 -3.73 -4.94 -6.61
C ASN A 62 -3.82 -5.77 -5.33
N SER A 63 -4.88 -5.58 -4.53
CA SER A 63 -5.03 -6.32 -3.30
C SER A 63 -5.56 -7.73 -3.50
N SER A 64 -6.12 -8.04 -4.68
CA SER A 64 -6.71 -9.35 -4.95
C SER A 64 -5.70 -10.49 -4.82
N ASP A 65 -4.44 -10.26 -5.12
CA ASP A 65 -3.37 -11.25 -5.04
C ASP A 65 -2.26 -10.86 -4.05
N ALA A 66 -2.49 -9.85 -3.22
CA ALA A 66 -1.50 -9.42 -2.25
C ALA A 66 -1.39 -10.39 -1.07
N ASP A 67 -0.17 -10.62 -0.62
CA ASP A 67 0.08 -11.41 0.58
C ASP A 67 -0.07 -10.59 1.84
N ILE A 68 0.33 -9.32 1.78
CA ILE A 68 0.27 -8.39 2.90
C ILE A 68 -0.24 -7.05 2.40
N ILE A 69 -1.19 -6.49 3.11
CA ILE A 69 -1.73 -5.16 2.83
C ILE A 69 -1.56 -4.31 4.07
N ILE A 70 -0.91 -3.16 3.92
CA ILE A 70 -0.66 -2.22 5.00
C ILE A 70 -1.37 -0.92 4.66
N GLY A 71 -2.20 -0.45 5.57
CA GLY A 71 -2.95 0.79 5.39
C GLY A 71 -3.05 1.57 6.69
N PRO A 72 -3.74 2.71 6.67
CA PRO A 72 -3.84 3.58 7.85
C PRO A 72 -4.45 2.91 9.08
N ILE A 73 -5.25 1.89 8.89
CA ILE A 73 -5.94 1.21 10.00
C ILE A 73 -5.25 -0.08 10.43
N GLY A 74 -4.12 -0.44 9.84
CA GLY A 74 -3.37 -1.60 10.28
C GLY A 74 -2.80 -2.44 9.14
N ILE A 75 -2.42 -3.65 9.50
CA ILE A 75 -1.82 -4.62 8.59
C ILE A 75 -2.78 -5.78 8.44
N VAL A 76 -3.05 -6.15 7.19
CA VAL A 76 -3.90 -7.30 6.90
C VAL A 76 -3.09 -8.30 6.09
N ILE A 77 -3.13 -9.55 6.55
CA ILE A 77 -2.45 -10.66 5.90
C ILE A 77 -3.54 -11.59 5.37
N ALA A 78 -3.42 -11.99 4.16
CA ALA A 78 -4.35 -12.84 3.43
C ALA A 78 -5.42 -12.06 2.69
N ASN A 79 -5.70 -12.53 1.50
CA ASN A 79 -6.64 -11.89 0.59
C ASN A 79 -8.11 -12.23 0.89
N SER A 80 -8.37 -13.15 1.82
CA SER A 80 -9.74 -13.48 2.23
C SER A 80 -10.46 -12.31 2.88
N LEU A 81 -9.74 -11.27 3.31
CA LEU A 81 -10.31 -10.08 3.94
C LEU A 81 -10.44 -8.89 2.99
N LEU A 82 -10.41 -9.15 1.69
CA LEU A 82 -10.43 -8.09 0.68
C LEU A 82 -11.60 -7.13 0.82
N GLY A 83 -12.79 -7.66 1.12
CA GLY A 83 -13.98 -6.81 1.29
C GLY A 83 -13.86 -5.85 2.47
N GLU A 84 -13.27 -6.31 3.57
CA GLU A 84 -13.05 -5.47 4.74
C GLU A 84 -12.03 -4.38 4.46
N ILE A 85 -10.98 -4.70 3.71
CA ILE A 85 -9.96 -3.72 3.32
C ILE A 85 -10.58 -2.63 2.47
N THR A 86 -11.43 -3.00 1.51
CA THR A 86 -12.10 -2.04 0.65
C THR A 86 -13.00 -1.10 1.47
N ALA A 87 -13.75 -1.64 2.42
CA ALA A 87 -14.58 -0.84 3.32
C ALA A 87 -13.73 0.10 4.16
N SER A 88 -12.58 -0.36 4.63
CA SER A 88 -11.66 0.44 5.43
C SER A 88 -11.06 1.58 4.63
N MET A 89 -10.74 1.35 3.38
CA MET A 89 -10.26 2.40 2.49
C MET A 89 -11.31 3.48 2.28
N ALA A 90 -12.56 3.10 2.13
CA ALA A 90 -13.65 4.06 1.99
C ALA A 90 -13.85 4.89 3.25
N ALA A 91 -13.58 4.33 4.41
CA ALA A 91 -13.69 5.02 5.70
C ALA A 91 -12.48 5.92 6.00
N ALA A 92 -11.34 5.60 5.43
CA ALA A 92 -10.13 6.38 5.64
C ALA A 92 -10.10 7.62 4.76
#